data_8945c7d603ced1b0ccc978c2bf680a9f
#
_entry.id   8945c7d603ced1b0ccc978c2bf680a9f
#
_cell.length_a   1.000
_cell.length_b   1.000
_cell.length_c   1.000
_cell.angle_alpha   90.00
_cell.angle_beta   90.00
_cell.angle_gamma   90.00
#
_symmetry.space_group_name_H-M   'P 1'
#
loop_
_entity.id
_entity.type
_entity.pdbx_description
1 polymer ?
#
loop_
_entity_poly.entity_id
_entity_poly.type
_entity_poly.pdbx_seq_one_letter_code
_entity_poly.pdbx_strand_id
1 'polypeptide(L)'
;MQRRKFLKQTIQGAVLPSILGGLSVKAWANSPLLQSLSGADNDHVLVLVQLSGGNDGLNTIIPLEFYSDYNRIRPNIAIPESRVLALNNNLKSGLHPSLTGLQQMYNEEKLCAIQAVGYPSANGSHFRSMDIWLTGADTNQYLSTGWAGRYLNQQYPNYPIGFPNDTMP
;
A
#
# COMPACT_ATOMS: atom_id res chain seq x y z
N MET A 1 23.69 -8.09 -11.27
CA MET A 1 24.08 -7.06 -10.27
C MET A 1 23.36 -7.42 -8.98
N GLN A 2 24.06 -7.77 -7.91
CA GLN A 2 23.42 -8.27 -6.68
C GLN A 2 22.66 -7.12 -6.00
N ARG A 3 21.37 -7.30 -5.72
CA ARG A 3 20.46 -6.29 -5.12
C ARG A 3 21.00 -5.66 -3.83
N ARG A 4 21.71 -6.42 -3.01
CA ARG A 4 22.43 -5.91 -1.81
C ARG A 4 23.51 -4.88 -2.15
N LYS A 5 24.22 -5.05 -3.27
CA LYS A 5 25.28 -4.10 -3.71
C LYS A 5 24.67 -2.78 -4.19
N PHE A 6 23.52 -2.86 -4.87
CA PHE A 6 22.76 -1.70 -5.29
C PHE A 6 22.26 -0.88 -4.10
N LEU A 7 21.60 -1.51 -3.12
CA LEU A 7 21.10 -0.81 -1.91
C LEU A 7 22.24 -0.21 -1.08
N LYS A 8 23.35 -0.92 -0.88
CA LYS A 8 24.52 -0.37 -0.17
C LYS A 8 25.16 0.80 -0.93
N GLN A 9 25.23 0.75 -2.24
CA GLN A 9 25.79 1.83 -3.07
C GLN A 9 24.86 3.03 -3.14
N THR A 10 23.54 2.83 -3.16
CA THR A 10 22.55 3.91 -3.12
C THR A 10 22.59 4.65 -1.78
N ILE A 11 22.79 3.92 -0.67
CA ILE A 11 22.92 4.52 0.67
C ILE A 11 24.26 5.28 0.82
N GLN A 12 25.34 4.82 0.19
CA GLN A 12 26.67 5.44 0.29
C GLN A 12 26.92 6.56 -0.71
N GLY A 13 26.18 6.62 -1.83
CA GLY A 13 26.43 7.54 -2.94
C GLY A 13 25.38 8.64 -3.14
N ALA A 14 24.26 8.61 -2.46
CA ALA A 14 23.18 9.57 -2.68
C ALA A 14 23.25 10.73 -1.69
N VAL A 15 24.11 11.70 -1.98
CA VAL A 15 23.80 13.08 -1.64
C VAL A 15 22.74 13.55 -2.66
N LEU A 16 21.51 13.08 -2.52
CA LEU A 16 20.35 13.67 -3.16
C LEU A 16 19.68 14.57 -2.12
N PRO A 17 19.69 15.90 -2.32
CA PRO A 17 18.81 16.78 -1.57
C PRO A 17 17.39 16.61 -2.14
N SER A 18 16.73 15.54 -1.79
CA SER A 18 15.33 15.31 -2.17
C SER A 18 14.48 15.56 -0.94
N ILE A 19 13.95 16.73 -0.90
CA ILE A 19 12.84 17.13 -0.07
C ILE A 19 11.63 16.32 -0.55
N LEU A 20 11.43 15.15 0.01
CA LEU A 20 10.14 14.47 0.04
C LEU A 20 9.59 14.72 1.44
N GLY A 21 8.73 15.75 1.56
CA GLY A 21 7.99 16.01 2.79
C GLY A 21 8.81 16.40 4.03
N GLY A 22 9.94 17.09 3.91
CA GLY A 22 10.67 17.66 5.04
C GLY A 22 11.53 16.69 5.87
N LEU A 23 11.57 15.40 5.55
CA LEU A 23 12.41 14.41 6.23
C LEU A 23 13.73 14.21 5.47
N SER A 24 14.85 14.38 6.16
CA SER A 24 16.17 14.11 5.57
C SER A 24 16.34 12.61 5.32
N VAL A 25 16.89 12.25 4.16
CA VAL A 25 17.24 10.85 3.81
C VAL A 25 18.14 10.18 4.88
N LYS A 26 18.90 10.96 5.64
CA LYS A 26 19.69 10.49 6.80
C LYS A 26 18.82 9.97 7.93
N ALA A 27 17.65 10.55 8.20
CA ALA A 27 16.74 10.06 9.22
C ALA A 27 16.13 8.71 8.83
N TRP A 28 15.90 8.48 7.55
CA TRP A 28 15.45 7.19 7.04
C TRP A 28 16.53 6.11 7.08
N ALA A 29 17.77 6.44 6.70
CA ALA A 29 18.90 5.50 6.70
C ALA A 29 19.28 5.03 8.10
N ASN A 30 19.01 5.82 9.13
CA ASN A 30 19.25 5.48 10.53
C ASN A 30 17.99 4.94 11.24
N SER A 31 16.91 4.66 10.51
CA SER A 31 15.73 4.10 11.15
C SER A 31 16.02 2.69 11.68
N PRO A 32 15.62 2.36 12.91
CA PRO A 32 15.76 1.02 13.48
C PRO A 32 15.16 -0.06 12.58
N LEU A 33 14.11 0.28 11.83
CA LEU A 33 13.46 -0.61 10.86
C LEU A 33 14.41 -0.99 9.70
N LEU A 34 15.13 -0.03 9.11
CA LEU A 34 16.10 -0.31 8.05
C LEU A 34 17.32 -1.09 8.58
N GLN A 35 17.74 -0.82 9.81
CA GLN A 35 18.81 -1.56 10.46
C GLN A 35 18.39 -3.01 10.75
N SER A 36 17.16 -3.24 11.24
CA SER A 36 16.64 -4.57 11.48
C SER A 36 16.42 -5.36 10.19
N LEU A 37 15.95 -4.72 9.13
CA LEU A 37 15.81 -5.33 7.80
C LEU A 37 17.17 -5.67 7.18
N SER A 38 18.22 -4.90 7.47
CA SER A 38 19.57 -5.20 6.98
C SER A 38 20.24 -6.39 7.68
N GLY A 39 19.76 -6.75 8.88
CA GLY A 39 20.22 -7.90 9.66
C GLY A 39 19.39 -9.18 9.48
N ALA A 40 18.28 -9.12 8.77
CA ALA A 40 17.47 -10.30 8.50
C ALA A 40 18.14 -11.22 7.48
N ASP A 41 18.18 -12.52 7.79
CA ASP A 41 18.78 -13.56 6.93
C ASP A 41 17.97 -13.84 5.65
N ASN A 42 16.93 -13.07 5.38
CA ASN A 42 16.12 -13.19 4.18
C ASN A 42 16.21 -11.93 3.31
N ASP A 43 16.11 -12.11 2.00
CA ASP A 43 16.13 -11.03 1.00
C ASP A 43 14.74 -10.44 0.74
N HIS A 44 13.75 -10.72 1.60
CA HIS A 44 12.38 -10.22 1.43
C HIS A 44 12.24 -8.79 1.94
N VAL A 45 11.63 -7.94 1.14
CA VAL A 45 11.32 -6.55 1.48
C VAL A 45 9.82 -6.34 1.33
N LEU A 46 9.16 -5.88 2.39
CA LEU A 46 7.78 -5.45 2.35
C LEU A 46 7.74 -3.95 2.04
N VAL A 47 7.05 -3.59 0.97
CA VAL A 47 6.75 -2.20 0.63
C VAL A 47 5.26 -1.97 0.77
N LEU A 48 4.85 -1.09 1.68
CA LEU A 48 3.45 -0.67 1.84
C LEU A 48 3.25 0.66 1.11
N VAL A 49 2.31 0.66 0.17
CA VAL A 49 1.91 1.86 -0.57
C VAL A 49 0.50 2.22 -0.15
N GLN A 50 0.36 3.29 0.62
CA GLN A 50 -0.93 3.82 1.05
C GLN A 50 -1.35 4.97 0.15
N LEU A 51 -2.55 4.89 -0.43
CA LEU A 51 -3.15 5.97 -1.19
C LEU A 51 -3.92 6.88 -0.23
N SER A 52 -3.28 7.96 0.19
CA SER A 52 -3.87 8.96 1.08
C SER A 52 -4.95 9.77 0.35
N GLY A 53 -6.04 10.09 1.04
CA GLY A 53 -7.14 10.88 0.47
C GLY A 53 -8.18 10.09 -0.30
N GLY A 54 -8.05 8.78 -0.36
CA GLY A 54 -9.00 7.88 -0.99
C GLY A 54 -8.62 7.48 -2.42
N ASN A 55 -9.11 6.33 -2.82
CA ASN A 55 -8.99 5.78 -4.16
C ASN A 55 -10.40 5.46 -4.69
N ASP A 56 -10.67 5.75 -5.96
CA ASP A 56 -11.87 5.27 -6.61
C ASP A 56 -11.74 3.78 -6.93
N GLY A 57 -12.09 2.94 -5.96
CA GLY A 57 -11.94 1.49 -6.06
C GLY A 57 -12.72 0.88 -7.22
N LEU A 58 -13.91 1.39 -7.53
CA LEU A 58 -14.75 0.90 -8.63
C LEU A 58 -14.19 1.27 -10.01
N ASN A 59 -13.41 2.35 -10.12
CA ASN A 59 -12.70 2.70 -11.33
C ASN A 59 -11.27 2.14 -11.37
N THR A 60 -10.74 1.68 -10.24
CA THR A 60 -9.44 0.96 -10.19
C THR A 60 -9.62 -0.49 -10.63
N ILE A 61 -10.60 -1.18 -10.05
CA ILE A 61 -10.98 -2.56 -10.40
C ILE A 61 -12.46 -2.56 -10.78
N ILE A 62 -12.73 -2.63 -12.08
CA ILE A 62 -14.07 -2.52 -12.63
C ILE A 62 -14.81 -3.85 -12.48
N PRO A 63 -16.02 -3.87 -11.88
CA PRO A 63 -16.80 -5.09 -11.68
C PRO A 63 -17.54 -5.49 -12.96
N LEU A 64 -16.92 -6.25 -13.84
CA LEU A 64 -17.50 -6.67 -15.12
C LEU A 64 -18.74 -7.57 -14.93
N GLU A 65 -18.78 -8.38 -13.87
CA GLU A 65 -19.93 -9.20 -13.52
C GLU A 65 -21.18 -8.35 -13.22
N PHE A 66 -20.99 -7.12 -12.72
CA PHE A 66 -22.05 -6.16 -12.40
C PHE A 66 -21.91 -4.88 -13.22
N TYR A 67 -21.42 -4.98 -14.45
CA TYR A 67 -21.12 -3.81 -15.26
C TYR A 67 -22.34 -2.92 -15.53
N SER A 68 -23.52 -3.48 -15.73
CA SER A 68 -24.76 -2.70 -15.93
C SER A 68 -25.09 -1.84 -14.72
N ASP A 69 -24.95 -2.36 -13.51
CA ASP A 69 -25.17 -1.62 -12.27
C ASP A 69 -24.08 -0.55 -12.05
N TYR A 70 -22.83 -0.92 -12.26
CA TYR A 70 -21.72 0.02 -12.22
C TYR A 70 -21.94 1.22 -13.16
N ASN A 71 -22.31 0.96 -14.41
CA ASN A 71 -22.58 2.02 -15.39
C ASN A 71 -23.83 2.85 -15.02
N ARG A 72 -24.89 2.22 -14.51
CA ARG A 72 -26.13 2.88 -14.10
C ARG A 72 -25.92 3.85 -12.94
N ILE A 73 -25.14 3.48 -11.94
CA ILE A 73 -24.87 4.33 -10.76
C ILE A 73 -23.78 5.37 -11.00
N ARG A 74 -22.99 5.23 -12.07
CA ARG A 74 -21.85 6.11 -12.39
C ARG A 74 -21.86 6.59 -13.84
N PRO A 75 -22.98 7.10 -14.38
CA PRO A 75 -23.15 7.30 -15.82
C PRO A 75 -22.13 8.26 -16.45
N ASN A 76 -21.57 9.19 -15.66
CA ASN A 76 -20.64 10.21 -16.14
C ASN A 76 -19.15 9.85 -15.94
N ILE A 77 -18.85 8.83 -15.12
CA ILE A 77 -17.47 8.49 -14.76
C ILE A 77 -17.15 7.00 -14.90
N ALA A 78 -18.13 6.20 -15.32
CA ALA A 78 -17.91 4.80 -15.61
C ALA A 78 -16.91 4.63 -16.77
N ILE A 79 -15.98 3.71 -16.61
CA ILE A 79 -15.05 3.35 -17.68
C ILE A 79 -15.79 2.50 -18.70
N PRO A 80 -15.81 2.88 -20.00
CA PRO A 80 -16.43 2.07 -21.05
C PRO A 80 -15.86 0.65 -21.06
N GLU A 81 -16.72 -0.36 -21.18
CA GLU A 81 -16.34 -1.76 -21.14
C GLU A 81 -15.24 -2.10 -22.15
N SER A 82 -15.32 -1.51 -23.34
CA SER A 82 -14.33 -1.67 -24.41
C SER A 82 -12.93 -1.12 -24.06
N ARG A 83 -12.81 -0.32 -23.00
CA ARG A 83 -11.53 0.24 -22.54
C ARG A 83 -10.98 -0.47 -21.30
N VAL A 84 -11.78 -1.32 -20.67
CA VAL A 84 -11.35 -2.06 -19.47
C VAL A 84 -10.24 -3.04 -19.84
N LEU A 85 -9.17 -3.06 -19.06
CA LEU A 85 -8.10 -4.03 -19.23
C LEU A 85 -8.56 -5.40 -18.70
N ALA A 86 -8.73 -6.35 -19.61
CA ALA A 86 -9.10 -7.72 -19.27
C ALA A 86 -7.97 -8.41 -18.47
N LEU A 87 -8.36 -9.30 -17.57
CA LEU A 87 -7.45 -10.10 -16.76
C LEU A 87 -7.53 -11.57 -17.19
N ASN A 88 -6.40 -12.24 -17.29
CA ASN A 88 -6.35 -13.65 -17.63
C ASN A 88 -7.13 -14.47 -16.58
N ASN A 89 -7.95 -15.40 -17.06
CA ASN A 89 -8.75 -16.30 -16.22
C ASN A 89 -9.73 -15.60 -15.25
N ASN A 90 -10.02 -14.31 -15.48
CA ASN A 90 -10.97 -13.56 -14.66
C ASN A 90 -11.92 -12.77 -15.57
N LEU A 91 -13.14 -13.29 -15.73
CA LEU A 91 -14.20 -12.63 -16.49
C LEU A 91 -15.08 -11.69 -15.64
N LYS A 92 -14.88 -11.68 -14.32
CA LYS A 92 -15.72 -10.94 -13.37
C LYS A 92 -15.23 -9.53 -13.11
N SER A 93 -13.95 -9.27 -13.35
CA SER A 93 -13.31 -8.00 -13.05
C SER A 93 -12.29 -7.63 -14.11
N GLY A 94 -12.05 -6.33 -14.28
CA GLY A 94 -10.99 -5.80 -15.11
C GLY A 94 -10.33 -4.60 -14.44
N LEU A 95 -9.24 -4.12 -15.01
CA LEU A 95 -8.51 -2.98 -14.46
C LEU A 95 -8.77 -1.70 -15.26
N HIS A 96 -8.56 -0.56 -14.61
CA HIS A 96 -8.55 0.74 -15.26
C HIS A 96 -7.55 0.75 -16.44
N PRO A 97 -7.88 1.38 -17.58
CA PRO A 97 -7.05 1.37 -18.79
C PRO A 97 -5.61 1.90 -18.60
N SER A 98 -5.36 2.70 -17.57
CA SER A 98 -4.00 3.18 -17.26
C SER A 98 -3.15 2.18 -16.43
N LEU A 99 -3.71 1.07 -15.97
CA LEU A 99 -3.02 0.13 -15.08
C LEU A 99 -2.39 -1.05 -15.84
N THR A 100 -1.77 -0.78 -16.97
CA THR A 100 -1.18 -1.80 -17.85
C THR A 100 -0.08 -2.60 -17.15
N GLY A 101 0.75 -1.95 -16.32
CA GLY A 101 1.78 -2.63 -15.53
C GLY A 101 1.20 -3.59 -14.48
N LEU A 102 0.08 -3.21 -13.83
CA LEU A 102 -0.61 -4.11 -12.90
C LEU A 102 -1.31 -5.25 -13.63
N GLN A 103 -1.86 -5.00 -14.83
CA GLN A 103 -2.40 -6.07 -15.68
C GLN A 103 -1.34 -7.09 -16.04
N GLN A 104 -0.15 -6.64 -16.42
CA GLN A 104 0.96 -7.55 -16.72
C GLN A 104 1.33 -8.38 -15.50
N MET A 105 1.48 -7.76 -14.33
CA MET A 105 1.79 -8.47 -13.09
C MET A 105 0.72 -9.49 -12.71
N TYR A 106 -0.56 -9.16 -12.91
CA TYR A 106 -1.66 -10.09 -12.67
C TYR A 106 -1.59 -11.31 -13.61
N ASN A 107 -1.38 -11.05 -14.90
CA ASN A 107 -1.29 -12.10 -15.91
C ASN A 107 -0.05 -12.98 -15.74
N GLU A 108 0.99 -12.47 -15.07
CA GLU A 108 2.19 -13.22 -14.65
C GLU A 108 2.04 -13.89 -13.26
N GLU A 109 0.84 -13.88 -12.67
CA GLU A 109 0.54 -14.45 -11.34
C GLU A 109 1.35 -13.80 -10.18
N LYS A 110 1.79 -12.56 -10.37
CA LYS A 110 2.56 -11.78 -9.39
C LYS A 110 1.72 -10.75 -8.64
N LEU A 111 0.45 -10.63 -8.94
CA LEU A 111 -0.50 -9.70 -8.33
C LEU A 111 -1.75 -10.43 -7.87
N CYS A 112 -2.15 -10.20 -6.63
CA CYS A 112 -3.46 -10.57 -6.11
C CYS A 112 -4.27 -9.32 -5.85
N ALA A 113 -5.46 -9.23 -6.45
CA ALA A 113 -6.39 -8.13 -6.23
C ALA A 113 -7.49 -8.56 -5.24
N ILE A 114 -7.60 -7.86 -4.10
CA ILE A 114 -8.59 -8.14 -3.08
C ILE A 114 -9.63 -7.01 -3.10
N GLN A 115 -10.87 -7.38 -3.39
CA GLN A 115 -12.01 -6.47 -3.44
C GLN A 115 -12.86 -6.59 -2.16
N ALA A 116 -13.81 -5.68 -1.99
CA ALA A 116 -14.74 -5.64 -0.88
C ALA A 116 -14.07 -5.63 0.50
N VAL A 117 -12.87 -5.07 0.58
CA VAL A 117 -12.14 -4.91 1.84
C VAL A 117 -12.70 -3.69 2.56
N GLY A 118 -13.09 -3.88 3.80
CA GLY A 118 -13.71 -2.84 4.62
C GLY A 118 -13.72 -3.23 6.09
N TYR A 119 -14.43 -2.45 6.89
CA TYR A 119 -14.63 -2.71 8.31
C TYR A 119 -16.07 -2.34 8.73
N PRO A 120 -16.61 -2.97 9.80
CA PRO A 120 -17.96 -2.66 10.28
C PRO A 120 -18.11 -1.19 10.67
N SER A 121 -19.29 -0.61 10.41
CA SER A 121 -19.61 0.78 10.75
C SER A 121 -18.62 1.79 10.19
N ALA A 122 -18.27 1.65 8.92
CA ALA A 122 -17.29 2.50 8.24
C ALA A 122 -17.57 4.00 8.46
N ASN A 123 -16.52 4.74 8.79
CA ASN A 123 -16.56 6.19 8.96
C ASN A 123 -16.24 6.88 7.65
N GLY A 124 -17.04 7.89 7.26
CA GLY A 124 -16.84 8.67 6.03
C GLY A 124 -15.65 9.66 6.11
N SER A 125 -15.02 9.83 7.27
CA SER A 125 -13.83 10.67 7.41
C SER A 125 -12.59 9.96 6.89
N HIS A 126 -11.91 10.54 5.91
CA HIS A 126 -10.63 10.03 5.40
C HIS A 126 -9.58 9.87 6.50
N PHE A 127 -9.49 10.83 7.41
CA PHE A 127 -8.52 10.79 8.52
C PHE A 127 -8.80 9.61 9.46
N ARG A 128 -10.06 9.44 9.87
CA ARG A 128 -10.41 8.34 10.76
C ARG A 128 -10.27 6.97 10.08
N SER A 129 -10.66 6.86 8.82
CA SER A 129 -10.48 5.63 8.05
C SER A 129 -9.01 5.27 7.91
N MET A 130 -8.15 6.26 7.65
CA MET A 130 -6.71 6.06 7.56
C MET A 130 -6.12 5.59 8.89
N ASP A 131 -6.52 6.20 10.02
CA ASP A 131 -6.12 5.79 11.35
C ASP A 131 -6.51 4.34 11.65
N ILE A 132 -7.75 3.93 11.31
CA ILE A 132 -8.24 2.55 11.46
C ILE A 132 -7.39 1.58 10.61
N TRP A 133 -7.08 1.90 9.37
CA TRP A 133 -6.25 1.07 8.51
C TRP A 133 -4.82 0.92 9.03
N LEU A 134 -4.22 1.99 9.53
CA LEU A 134 -2.86 1.98 10.08
C LEU A 134 -2.78 1.25 11.40
N THR A 135 -3.80 1.40 12.24
CA THR A 135 -3.82 0.78 13.58
C THR A 135 -4.40 -0.61 13.59
N GLY A 136 -5.27 -0.95 12.62
CA GLY A 136 -6.07 -2.17 12.65
C GLY A 136 -7.07 -2.18 13.82
N ALA A 137 -7.51 -0.99 14.28
CA ALA A 137 -8.47 -0.82 15.36
C ALA A 137 -9.91 -0.98 14.86
N ASP A 138 -10.83 -1.30 15.77
CA ASP A 138 -12.26 -1.16 15.51
C ASP A 138 -12.65 0.31 15.43
N THR A 139 -13.83 0.59 14.85
CA THR A 139 -14.32 1.96 14.61
C THR A 139 -14.42 2.81 15.87
N ASN A 140 -14.73 2.19 17.01
CA ASN A 140 -14.90 2.80 18.32
C ASN A 140 -13.64 2.77 19.19
N GLN A 141 -12.51 2.25 18.67
CA GLN A 141 -11.25 2.14 19.38
C GLN A 141 -10.22 3.11 18.81
N TYR A 142 -9.41 3.69 19.68
CA TYR A 142 -8.25 4.50 19.33
C TYR A 142 -7.00 3.85 19.87
N LEU A 143 -6.10 3.47 18.97
CA LEU A 143 -4.81 2.86 19.31
C LEU A 143 -3.68 3.81 18.93
N SER A 144 -2.65 3.85 19.77
CA SER A 144 -1.43 4.63 19.51
C SER A 144 -0.34 3.85 18.77
N THR A 145 -0.61 2.59 18.39
CA THR A 145 0.36 1.71 17.73
C THR A 145 -0.21 1.14 16.44
N GLY A 146 0.61 1.08 15.39
CA GLY A 146 0.25 0.46 14.13
C GLY A 146 0.28 -1.07 14.18
N TRP A 147 -0.57 -1.72 13.37
CA TRP A 147 -0.62 -3.19 13.31
C TRP A 147 0.69 -3.81 12.83
N ALA A 148 1.35 -3.19 11.86
CA ALA A 148 2.64 -3.68 11.35
C ALA A 148 3.73 -3.61 12.42
N GLY A 149 3.78 -2.52 13.20
CA GLY A 149 4.71 -2.38 14.31
C GLY A 149 4.47 -3.42 15.41
N ARG A 150 3.20 -3.69 15.76
CA ARG A 150 2.88 -4.74 16.73
C ARG A 150 3.30 -6.13 16.23
N TYR A 151 3.05 -6.43 14.96
CA TYR A 151 3.48 -7.69 14.35
C TYR A 151 4.99 -7.85 14.39
N LEU A 152 5.74 -6.82 13.97
CA LEU A 152 7.20 -6.86 13.99
C LEU A 152 7.77 -7.00 15.40
N ASN A 153 7.20 -6.30 16.37
CA ASN A 153 7.61 -6.42 17.77
C ASN A 153 7.36 -7.82 18.36
N GLN A 154 6.31 -8.48 17.92
CA GLN A 154 6.01 -9.86 18.32
C GLN A 154 6.97 -10.87 17.68
N GLN A 155 7.29 -10.69 16.40
CA GLN A 155 8.18 -11.60 15.66
C GLN A 155 9.66 -11.39 16.01
N TYR A 156 10.04 -10.17 16.34
CA TYR A 156 11.41 -9.75 16.58
C TYR A 156 11.55 -8.94 17.88
N PRO A 157 11.31 -9.56 19.06
CA PRO A 157 11.22 -8.85 20.33
C PRO A 157 12.54 -8.19 20.76
N ASN A 158 13.67 -8.65 20.22
CA ASN A 158 15.01 -8.12 20.53
C ASN A 158 15.46 -6.98 19.61
N TYR A 159 14.65 -6.66 18.59
CA TYR A 159 14.94 -5.51 17.73
C TYR A 159 14.19 -4.28 18.23
N PRO A 160 14.89 -3.18 18.49
CA PRO A 160 14.24 -1.95 18.89
C PRO A 160 13.42 -1.40 17.71
N ILE A 161 12.15 -1.75 17.64
CA ILE A 161 11.19 -1.14 16.73
C ILE A 161 10.73 0.15 17.40
N GLY A 162 11.63 1.13 17.46
CA GLY A 162 11.31 2.47 17.89
C GLY A 162 11.01 3.33 16.67
N PHE A 163 9.75 3.51 16.36
CA PHE A 163 9.38 4.76 15.69
C PHE A 163 9.50 5.84 16.78
N PRO A 164 10.32 6.88 16.59
CA PRO A 164 10.24 8.03 17.47
C PRO A 164 8.78 8.49 17.49
N ASN A 165 8.28 8.84 18.70
CA ASN A 165 6.93 9.35 18.95
C ASN A 165 6.68 10.73 18.28
N ASP A 166 7.38 11.04 17.23
CA ASP A 166 7.21 12.29 16.51
C ASP A 166 6.08 12.17 15.51
N THR A 167 4.90 12.55 16.01
CA THR A 167 3.88 13.29 15.27
C THR A 167 3.91 13.07 13.76
N MET A 168 3.17 12.07 13.31
CA MET A 168 2.64 12.19 11.95
C MET A 168 1.71 13.42 11.91
N PRO A 169 1.93 14.30 10.93
CA PRO A 169 1.09 15.48 10.75
C PRO A 169 -0.35 15.14 10.43
#